data_0949dde29eb4c9919987101b991369ff
#
_entry.id   0949dde29eb4c9919987101b991369ff
#
_cell.length_a   1.000
_cell.length_b   1.000
_cell.length_c   1.000
_cell.angle_alpha   90.00
_cell.angle_beta   90.00
_cell.angle_gamma   90.00
#
_symmetry.space_group_name_H-M   'P 1'
#
loop_
_entity.id
_entity.type
_entity.pdbx_description
1 polymer ?
#
loop_
_entity_poly.entity_id
_entity_poly.type
_entity_poly.pdbx_seq_one_letter_code
_entity_poly.pdbx_strand_id
1 'polypeptide(L)'
;LEVFGRTKDVFAAPRTKAAAALTGCKNIIAAAKAGDHEVNVPGWGVTFRTEEAVGDDLCAVGVRAHAFKIDEERNAFNLRIVEEIEQPFEWVLKFRYSDQQEGTQHIWWRFAKDRRPAALPERLGVASEDILLLYR
;
A
#
# COMPACT_ATOMS: atom_id res chain seq x y z
N LEU A 1 17.84 -12.27 -11.36
CA LEU A 1 17.31 -11.13 -10.62
C LEU A 1 16.98 -9.99 -11.55
N GLU A 2 15.82 -9.45 -11.37
CA GLU A 2 15.36 -8.29 -12.13
C GLU A 2 15.85 -6.98 -11.53
N VAL A 3 16.29 -7.04 -10.28
CA VAL A 3 16.80 -5.87 -9.56
C VAL A 3 18.27 -6.08 -9.27
N PHE A 4 19.08 -5.19 -9.80
CA PHE A 4 20.51 -5.16 -9.53
C PHE A 4 20.77 -3.96 -8.64
N GLY A 5 21.59 -4.16 -7.64
CA GLY A 5 21.92 -3.11 -6.74
C GLY A 5 22.26 -3.64 -5.37
N ARG A 6 22.37 -2.74 -4.45
CA ARG A 6 22.66 -3.08 -3.06
C ARG A 6 21.41 -3.69 -2.43
N THR A 7 21.60 -4.60 -1.51
CA THR A 7 20.51 -5.19 -0.75
C THR A 7 19.61 -4.11 -0.14
N LYS A 8 20.20 -3.04 0.34
CA LYS A 8 19.48 -1.90 0.91
C LYS A 8 18.48 -1.31 -0.08
N ASP A 9 18.85 -1.16 -1.35
CA ASP A 9 17.97 -0.60 -2.37
C ASP A 9 16.79 -1.53 -2.66
N VAL A 10 17.04 -2.83 -2.68
CA VAL A 10 15.99 -3.83 -2.90
C VAL A 10 14.95 -3.77 -1.78
N PHE A 11 15.37 -3.68 -0.52
CA PHE A 11 14.45 -3.63 0.62
C PHE A 11 13.74 -2.27 0.74
N ALA A 12 14.43 -1.18 0.42
CA ALA A 12 13.85 0.15 0.54
C ALA A 12 12.89 0.48 -0.61
N ALA A 13 13.24 0.08 -1.83
CA ALA A 13 12.47 0.43 -3.03
C ALA A 13 12.42 -0.73 -4.02
N PRO A 14 11.65 -1.80 -3.71
CA PRO A 14 11.48 -2.89 -4.65
C PRO A 14 10.79 -2.39 -5.92
N ARG A 15 11.21 -2.89 -7.08
CA ARG A 15 10.66 -2.45 -8.37
C ARG A 15 9.84 -3.51 -9.08
N THR A 16 9.82 -4.74 -8.57
CA THR A 16 9.03 -5.82 -9.14
C THR A 16 8.10 -6.39 -8.08
N LYS A 17 7.03 -7.05 -8.53
CA LYS A 17 6.10 -7.72 -7.61
C LYS A 17 6.83 -8.78 -6.78
N ALA A 18 7.72 -9.53 -7.42
CA ALA A 18 8.50 -10.57 -6.73
C ALA A 18 9.40 -9.96 -5.65
N ALA A 19 10.11 -8.87 -5.97
CA ALA A 19 10.97 -8.19 -5.00
C ALA A 19 10.16 -7.61 -3.84
N ALA A 20 9.00 -7.02 -4.12
CA ALA A 20 8.12 -6.47 -3.09
C ALA A 20 7.63 -7.57 -2.15
N ALA A 21 7.21 -8.71 -2.69
CA ALA A 21 6.74 -9.84 -1.90
C ALA A 21 7.87 -10.40 -1.02
N LEU A 22 9.09 -10.51 -1.56
CA LEU A 22 10.26 -10.99 -0.81
C LEU A 22 10.61 -10.05 0.34
N THR A 23 10.34 -8.76 0.23
CA THR A 23 10.60 -7.79 1.29
C THR A 23 9.43 -7.66 2.28
N GLY A 24 8.43 -8.53 2.18
CA GLY A 24 7.33 -8.58 3.13
C GLY A 24 6.16 -7.63 2.84
N CYS A 25 6.09 -7.09 1.64
CA CYS A 25 4.94 -6.26 1.26
C CYS A 25 3.69 -7.12 1.13
N LYS A 26 2.68 -6.82 1.92
CA LYS A 26 1.43 -7.60 1.96
C LYS A 26 0.37 -7.09 0.98
N ASN A 27 0.43 -5.80 0.64
CA ASN A 27 -0.59 -5.16 -0.17
C ASN A 27 -0.03 -4.87 -1.56
N ILE A 28 -0.20 -5.82 -2.46
CA ILE A 28 0.25 -5.71 -3.86
C ILE A 28 -0.96 -5.95 -4.75
N ILE A 29 -1.22 -5.05 -5.68
CA ILE A 29 -2.38 -5.16 -6.57
C ILE A 29 -2.05 -4.59 -7.95
N ALA A 30 -2.71 -5.13 -8.97
CA ALA A 30 -2.57 -4.65 -10.33
C ALA A 30 -2.95 -3.17 -10.44
N ALA A 31 -2.17 -2.42 -11.19
CA ALA A 31 -2.37 -0.99 -11.37
C ALA A 31 -1.89 -0.56 -12.74
N ALA A 32 -2.34 0.61 -13.16
CA ALA A 32 -1.98 1.19 -14.45
C ALA A 32 -1.60 2.65 -14.29
N LYS A 33 -0.71 3.12 -15.16
CA LYS A 33 -0.34 4.53 -15.19
C LYS A 33 -1.56 5.38 -15.57
N ALA A 34 -1.83 6.39 -14.75
CA ALA A 34 -2.89 7.37 -15.02
C ALA A 34 -2.32 8.74 -15.41
N GLY A 35 -1.10 9.03 -14.98
CA GLY A 35 -0.40 10.27 -15.29
C GLY A 35 1.06 10.14 -14.88
N ASP A 36 1.85 11.18 -15.05
CA ASP A 36 3.28 11.13 -14.74
C ASP A 36 3.55 10.80 -13.27
N HIS A 37 2.63 11.20 -12.38
CA HIS A 37 2.72 10.95 -10.95
C HIS A 37 1.39 10.43 -10.40
N GLU A 38 0.63 9.72 -11.23
CA GLU A 38 -0.67 9.17 -10.84
C GLU A 38 -0.79 7.72 -11.30
N VAL A 39 -1.35 6.90 -10.42
CA VAL A 39 -1.56 5.47 -10.65
C VAL A 39 -3.02 5.14 -10.37
N ASN A 40 -3.67 4.54 -11.35
CA ASN A 40 -5.03 4.05 -11.18
C ASN A 40 -5.00 2.61 -10.65
N VAL A 41 -5.72 2.36 -9.56
CA VAL A 41 -5.82 1.05 -8.93
C VAL A 41 -7.29 0.60 -8.94
N PRO A 42 -7.74 0.02 -10.06
CA PRO A 42 -9.17 -0.29 -10.22
C PRO A 42 -9.69 -1.29 -9.18
N GLY A 43 -8.87 -2.26 -8.79
CA GLY A 43 -9.26 -3.23 -7.77
C GLY A 43 -9.58 -2.61 -6.42
N TRP A 44 -8.91 -1.53 -6.07
CA TRP A 44 -9.16 -0.78 -4.83
C TRP A 44 -10.09 0.42 -5.03
N GLY A 45 -10.42 0.77 -6.27
CA GLY A 45 -11.30 1.89 -6.56
C GLY A 45 -10.69 3.25 -6.25
N VAL A 46 -9.37 3.37 -6.31
CA VAL A 46 -8.65 4.61 -5.96
C VAL A 46 -7.60 4.95 -7.00
N THR A 47 -7.17 6.20 -6.98
CA THR A 47 -6.03 6.69 -7.75
C THR A 47 -5.02 7.29 -6.77
N PHE A 48 -3.80 6.78 -6.79
CA PHE A 48 -2.73 7.29 -5.93
C PHE A 48 -1.88 8.31 -6.66
N ARG A 49 -1.37 9.27 -5.90
CA ARG A 49 -0.33 10.19 -6.38
C ARG A 49 1.02 9.72 -5.85
N THR A 50 2.03 9.76 -6.69
CA THR A 50 3.35 9.23 -6.37
C THR A 50 4.41 10.32 -6.38
N GLU A 51 5.43 10.14 -5.56
CA GLU A 51 6.62 10.98 -5.56
C GLU A 51 7.45 10.74 -6.81
N GLU A 52 7.65 9.48 -7.15
CA GLU A 52 8.43 9.05 -8.31
C GLU A 52 7.57 9.09 -9.56
N ALA A 53 8.20 9.42 -10.70
CA ALA A 53 7.52 9.40 -11.98
C ALA A 53 7.12 7.97 -12.36
N VAL A 54 5.91 7.80 -12.89
CA VAL A 54 5.36 6.49 -13.25
C VAL A 54 5.81 6.12 -14.66
N GLY A 55 6.43 4.94 -14.80
CA GLY A 55 6.83 4.41 -16.09
C GLY A 55 5.65 3.81 -16.86
N ASP A 56 5.76 3.77 -18.19
CA ASP A 56 4.68 3.26 -19.06
C ASP A 56 4.45 1.75 -18.89
N ASP A 57 5.43 1.03 -18.37
CA ASP A 57 5.37 -0.41 -18.15
C ASP A 57 4.93 -0.80 -16.74
N LEU A 58 4.37 0.14 -15.99
CA LEU A 58 3.82 -0.15 -14.66
C LEU A 58 2.79 -1.28 -14.74
N CYS A 59 2.91 -2.27 -13.85
CA CYS A 59 1.96 -3.38 -13.81
C CYS A 59 1.25 -3.53 -12.47
N ALA A 60 1.82 -3.01 -11.38
CA ALA A 60 1.22 -3.12 -10.07
C ALA A 60 1.72 -2.03 -9.14
N VAL A 61 1.04 -1.88 -8.01
CA VAL A 61 1.51 -1.05 -6.90
C VAL A 61 1.57 -1.90 -5.65
N GLY A 62 2.42 -1.49 -4.72
CA GLY A 62 2.48 -2.07 -3.39
C GLY A 62 2.44 -0.98 -2.34
N VAL A 63 1.84 -1.28 -1.21
CA VAL A 63 1.85 -0.40 -0.03
C VAL A 63 2.14 -1.28 1.17
N ARG A 64 3.18 -0.96 1.90
CA ARG A 64 3.51 -1.72 3.10
C ARG A 64 2.46 -1.49 4.18
N ALA A 65 2.17 -2.54 4.95
CA ALA A 65 1.11 -2.49 5.96
C ALA A 65 1.31 -1.38 6.99
N HIS A 66 2.55 -1.03 7.30
CA HIS A 66 2.84 0.04 8.27
C HIS A 66 2.90 1.44 7.65
N ALA A 67 2.75 1.57 6.34
CA ALA A 67 2.82 2.86 5.65
C ALA A 67 1.52 3.67 5.77
N PHE A 68 0.41 3.02 6.08
CA PHE A 68 -0.86 3.73 6.27
C PHE A 68 -0.84 4.56 7.55
N LYS A 69 -1.31 5.80 7.47
CA LYS A 69 -1.32 6.74 8.60
C LYS A 69 -2.68 7.41 8.73
N ILE A 70 -3.12 7.58 9.98
CA ILE A 70 -4.39 8.23 10.28
C ILE A 70 -4.34 9.73 9.95
N ASP A 71 -3.19 10.35 10.19
CA ASP A 71 -3.01 11.80 10.04
C ASP A 71 -2.41 12.20 8.69
N GLU A 72 -2.22 11.26 7.77
CA GLU A 72 -1.70 11.56 6.44
C GLU A 72 -2.83 11.98 5.52
N GLU A 73 -2.72 13.17 4.94
CA GLU A 73 -3.73 13.71 4.03
C GLU A 73 -3.53 13.28 2.58
N ARG A 74 -2.29 12.90 2.22
CA ARG A 74 -1.99 12.44 0.87
C ARG A 74 -2.52 11.03 0.67
N ASN A 75 -3.10 10.77 -0.51
CA ASN A 75 -3.65 9.46 -0.86
C ASN A 75 -4.58 8.91 0.23
N ALA A 76 -5.40 9.79 0.79
CA ALA A 76 -6.31 9.44 1.87
C ALA A 76 -7.69 9.15 1.32
N PHE A 77 -8.21 7.96 1.62
CA PHE A 77 -9.50 7.50 1.11
C PHE A 77 -10.31 6.88 2.24
N ASN A 78 -11.62 6.98 2.12
CA ASN A 78 -12.54 6.38 3.08
C ASN A 78 -12.45 4.86 3.02
N LEU A 79 -12.58 4.23 4.17
CA LEU A 79 -12.45 2.78 4.29
C LEU A 79 -13.41 2.23 5.35
N ARG A 80 -13.48 0.89 5.37
CA ARG A 80 -14.22 0.14 6.37
C ARG A 80 -13.32 -0.95 6.91
N ILE A 81 -13.18 -1.03 8.24
CA ILE A 81 -12.44 -2.09 8.90
C ILE A 81 -13.26 -3.37 8.82
N VAL A 82 -12.64 -4.45 8.37
CA VAL A 82 -13.29 -5.75 8.21
C VAL A 82 -12.92 -6.70 9.33
N GLU A 83 -11.65 -6.67 9.77
CA GLU A 83 -11.16 -7.61 10.76
C GLU A 83 -10.05 -6.96 11.60
N GLU A 84 -10.00 -7.28 12.88
CA GLU A 84 -8.92 -6.89 13.79
C GLU A 84 -8.23 -8.15 14.30
N ILE A 85 -6.90 -8.14 14.27
CA ILE A 85 -6.09 -9.24 14.77
C ILE A 85 -5.11 -8.69 15.79
N GLU A 86 -5.25 -9.11 17.06
CA GLU A 86 -4.29 -8.76 18.09
C GLU A 86 -3.12 -9.73 18.07
N GLN A 87 -1.91 -9.18 18.03
CA GLN A 87 -0.68 -9.95 18.11
C GLN A 87 0.13 -9.48 19.32
N PRO A 88 1.17 -10.23 19.76
CA PRO A 88 1.89 -9.87 20.99
C PRO A 88 2.45 -8.46 21.03
N PHE A 89 2.97 -7.95 19.91
CA PHE A 89 3.63 -6.64 19.86
C PHE A 89 2.97 -5.65 18.92
N GLU A 90 1.93 -6.06 18.20
CA GLU A 90 1.29 -5.20 17.22
C GLU A 90 -0.16 -5.56 17.01
N TRP A 91 -0.90 -4.63 16.40
CA TRP A 91 -2.24 -4.84 15.88
C TRP A 91 -2.18 -4.94 14.37
N VAL A 92 -2.95 -5.86 13.81
CA VAL A 92 -3.15 -5.97 12.36
C VAL A 92 -4.63 -5.74 12.10
N LEU A 93 -4.93 -4.78 11.25
CA LEU A 93 -6.29 -4.51 10.82
C LEU A 93 -6.41 -4.79 9.33
N LYS A 94 -7.45 -5.49 8.95
CA LYS A 94 -7.79 -5.67 7.54
C LYS A 94 -8.94 -4.75 7.21
N PHE A 95 -8.80 -4.02 6.11
CA PHE A 95 -9.82 -3.07 5.70
C PHE A 95 -10.07 -3.13 4.20
N ARG A 96 -11.14 -2.48 3.78
CA ARG A 96 -11.48 -2.27 2.37
C ARG A 96 -11.74 -0.79 2.16
N TYR A 97 -11.24 -0.25 1.07
CA TYR A 97 -11.66 1.09 0.66
C TYR A 97 -13.14 1.08 0.26
N SER A 98 -13.82 2.20 0.43
CA SER A 98 -15.26 2.29 0.18
C SER A 98 -15.64 1.90 -1.25
N ASP A 99 -14.79 2.19 -2.22
CA ASP A 99 -15.03 1.90 -3.64
C ASP A 99 -14.31 0.65 -4.13
N GLN A 100 -13.76 -0.15 -3.22
CA GLN A 100 -13.02 -1.35 -3.57
C GLN A 100 -13.93 -2.40 -4.21
N GLN A 101 -13.45 -3.01 -5.29
CA GLN A 101 -14.20 -4.04 -6.00
C GLN A 101 -14.38 -5.28 -5.14
N GLU A 102 -15.55 -5.92 -5.28
CA GLU A 102 -15.80 -7.21 -4.61
C GLU A 102 -14.88 -8.28 -5.15
N GLY A 103 -14.50 -9.20 -4.28
CA GLY A 103 -13.60 -10.29 -4.64
C GLY A 103 -12.12 -9.94 -4.56
N THR A 104 -11.77 -8.68 -4.38
CA THR A 104 -10.39 -8.30 -4.13
C THR A 104 -10.02 -8.57 -2.68
N GLN A 105 -8.75 -8.87 -2.43
CA GLN A 105 -8.28 -9.15 -1.09
C GLN A 105 -8.35 -7.92 -0.21
N HIS A 106 -8.56 -8.14 1.10
CA HIS A 106 -8.52 -7.09 2.09
C HIS A 106 -7.12 -6.47 2.14
N ILE A 107 -7.06 -5.19 2.50
CA ILE A 107 -5.82 -4.44 2.64
C ILE A 107 -5.38 -4.54 4.10
N TRP A 108 -4.09 -4.77 4.32
CA TRP A 108 -3.53 -4.94 5.65
C TRP A 108 -2.92 -3.65 6.15
N TRP A 109 -3.30 -3.27 7.36
CA TRP A 109 -2.70 -2.14 8.08
C TRP A 109 -2.14 -2.65 9.39
N ARG A 110 -0.89 -2.32 9.67
CA ARG A 110 -0.18 -2.84 10.83
C ARG A 110 0.47 -1.69 11.59
N PHE A 111 0.34 -1.71 12.92
CA PHE A 111 0.95 -0.70 13.78
C PHE A 111 1.33 -1.29 15.13
N ALA A 112 2.23 -0.60 15.85
CA ALA A 112 2.65 -1.03 17.17
C ALA A 112 1.47 -1.01 18.14
N LYS A 113 1.46 -1.96 19.07
CA LYS A 113 0.34 -2.18 19.99
C LYS A 113 0.02 -0.96 20.84
N ASP A 114 1.03 -0.21 21.23
CA ASP A 114 0.88 1.01 22.03
C ASP A 114 0.37 2.21 21.22
N ARG A 115 0.25 2.08 19.91
CA ARG A 115 -0.24 3.14 19.03
C ARG A 115 -1.67 2.94 18.58
N ARG A 116 -2.37 1.99 19.17
CA ARG A 116 -3.76 1.75 18.80
C ARG A 116 -4.61 2.96 19.11
N PRO A 117 -5.34 3.51 18.13
CA PRO A 117 -6.20 4.67 18.36
C PRO A 117 -7.39 4.28 19.25
N ALA A 118 -7.91 5.26 19.99
CA ALA A 118 -9.08 5.05 20.83
C ALA A 118 -10.31 4.65 20.02
N ALA A 119 -10.43 5.19 18.80
CA ALA A 119 -11.48 4.82 17.86
C ALA A 119 -10.82 4.44 16.54
N LEU A 120 -11.38 3.43 15.85
CA LEU A 120 -10.85 3.00 14.55
C LEU A 120 -11.10 4.09 13.50
N PRO A 121 -10.12 4.37 12.64
CA PRO A 121 -10.28 5.41 11.63
C PRO A 121 -11.24 4.99 10.53
N GLU A 122 -11.89 5.98 9.95
CA GLU A 122 -12.71 5.82 8.74
C GLU A 122 -11.94 6.20 7.49
N ARG A 123 -10.72 6.70 7.65
CA ARG A 123 -9.88 7.20 6.58
C ARG A 123 -8.42 6.99 6.92
N LEU A 124 -7.65 6.49 5.95
CA LEU A 124 -6.20 6.34 6.06
C LEU A 124 -5.54 6.92 4.84
N GLY A 125 -4.40 7.57 5.04
CA GLY A 125 -3.59 8.10 3.97
C GLY A 125 -2.26 7.37 3.84
N VAL A 126 -1.61 7.56 2.70
CA VAL A 126 -0.27 7.02 2.42
C VAL A 126 0.56 8.13 1.81
N ALA A 127 1.74 8.38 2.35
CA ALA A 127 2.66 9.35 1.79
C ALA A 127 3.00 8.97 0.34
N SER A 128 3.14 9.96 -0.54
CA SER A 128 3.41 9.70 -1.96
C SER A 128 4.68 8.90 -2.18
N GLU A 129 5.71 9.10 -1.34
CA GLU A 129 6.97 8.36 -1.39
C GLU A 129 6.85 6.91 -0.93
N ASP A 130 5.76 6.55 -0.27
CA ASP A 130 5.53 5.19 0.23
C ASP A 130 4.71 4.32 -0.73
N ILE A 131 4.29 4.87 -1.85
CA ILE A 131 3.65 4.09 -2.90
C ILE A 131 4.73 3.41 -3.73
N LEU A 132 4.74 2.08 -3.71
CA LEU A 132 5.73 1.30 -4.46
C LEU A 132 5.22 1.07 -5.88
N LEU A 133 6.00 1.56 -6.87
CA LEU A 133 5.70 1.35 -8.28
C LEU A 133 6.37 0.05 -8.73
N LEU A 134 5.58 -0.91 -9.19
CA LEU A 134 6.07 -2.24 -9.49
C LEU A 134 5.94 -2.54 -10.99
N TYR A 135 7.03 -3.02 -11.56
CA TYR A 135 7.18 -3.32 -12.97
C TYR A 135 7.41 -4.82 -13.16
N ARG A 136 7.32 -5.27 -14.36
CA ARG A 136 7.59 -6.69 -14.67
C ARG A 136 9.08 -7.01 -14.62
#